data_1bd14cdf2194ebb11aac6507ee3e8154
#
_entry.id   1bd14cdf2194ebb11aac6507ee3e8154
#
_cell.length_a   1.000
_cell.length_b   1.000
_cell.length_c   1.000
_cell.angle_alpha   90.00
_cell.angle_beta   90.00
_cell.angle_gamma   90.00
#
_symmetry.space_group_name_H-M   'P 1'
#
loop_
_entity.id
_entity.type
_entity.pdbx_description
1 polymer ?
#
loop_
_entity_poly.entity_id
_entity_poly.type
_entity_poly.pdbx_seq_one_letter_code
_entity_poly.pdbx_strand_id
1 'polypeptide(L)'
;MILLAAFTSLASAQQNDVTSILEVLDVTNGRRTVVKEFPYRVEAPNWTPDGQWLVYNSGGKLYKLSPDSPGEPEMINTGFATRCNNDHVIAADGKQIAISHGTKEDGKSRIYTLPMQGGTPRLITPIAPSYLHGWSPDGRQLAYCADRKGNYDIYVIPVEGGEERQLTTAEGLDDGPEYSPCGEYIWFQFRTHGFDASMENEERRLRTNPDDV
;
A
#
# COMPACT_ATOMS: atom_id res chain seq x y z
N MET A 1 -64.06 2.10 8.87
CA MET A 1 -62.81 2.78 9.30
C MET A 1 -61.72 1.70 9.35
N ILE A 2 -60.92 1.60 8.30
CA ILE A 2 -59.89 0.57 8.13
C ILE A 2 -58.57 1.24 8.47
N LEU A 3 -57.93 0.74 9.53
CA LEU A 3 -56.61 1.21 9.98
C LEU A 3 -55.55 0.42 9.22
N LEU A 4 -54.81 1.09 8.28
CA LEU A 4 -53.67 0.53 7.60
C LEU A 4 -52.45 0.76 8.49
N ALA A 5 -51.90 -0.28 9.08
CA ALA A 5 -50.60 -0.23 9.75
C ALA A 5 -49.51 -0.46 8.72
N ALA A 6 -48.70 0.59 8.41
CA ALA A 6 -47.50 0.49 7.59
C ALA A 6 -46.37 -0.05 8.47
N PHE A 7 -45.94 -1.28 8.23
CA PHE A 7 -44.69 -1.81 8.76
C PHE A 7 -43.53 -1.31 7.93
N THR A 8 -42.80 -0.29 8.44
CA THR A 8 -41.46 0.03 7.90
C THR A 8 -40.47 -0.96 8.51
N SER A 9 -40.06 -1.94 7.72
CA SER A 9 -38.89 -2.75 8.07
C SER A 9 -37.64 -1.89 7.93
N LEU A 10 -37.07 -1.46 9.04
CA LEU A 10 -35.70 -0.97 9.11
C LEU A 10 -34.78 -2.18 8.83
N ALA A 11 -34.31 -2.30 7.59
CA ALA A 11 -33.18 -3.14 7.29
C ALA A 11 -31.98 -2.52 8.01
N SER A 12 -31.63 -3.04 9.17
CA SER A 12 -30.34 -2.79 9.79
C SER A 12 -29.28 -3.33 8.83
N ALA A 13 -28.55 -2.45 8.17
CA ALA A 13 -27.30 -2.83 7.50
C ALA A 13 -26.45 -3.52 8.57
N GLN A 14 -26.18 -4.82 8.37
CA GLN A 14 -25.31 -5.59 9.23
C GLN A 14 -23.92 -4.97 9.04
N GLN A 15 -23.54 -4.08 9.96
CA GLN A 15 -22.20 -3.55 10.06
C GLN A 15 -21.34 -4.77 10.38
N ASN A 16 -20.52 -5.22 9.42
CA ASN A 16 -19.56 -6.27 9.69
C ASN A 16 -18.62 -5.72 10.76
N ASP A 17 -18.75 -6.20 11.98
CA ASP A 17 -17.87 -5.89 13.09
C ASP A 17 -16.50 -6.52 12.79
N VAL A 18 -15.64 -5.73 12.13
CA VAL A 18 -14.26 -6.12 11.86
C VAL A 18 -13.44 -5.74 13.06
N THR A 19 -12.82 -6.73 13.70
CA THR A 19 -11.77 -6.53 14.68
C THR A 19 -10.42 -6.82 14.03
N SER A 20 -9.45 -5.92 14.17
CA SER A 20 -8.06 -6.14 13.72
C SER A 20 -7.16 -6.28 14.92
N ILE A 21 -6.25 -7.27 14.87
CA ILE A 21 -5.22 -7.49 15.89
C ILE A 21 -3.86 -7.19 15.24
N LEU A 22 -3.18 -6.19 15.75
CA LEU A 22 -1.80 -5.87 15.34
C LEU A 22 -0.83 -6.64 16.23
N GLU A 23 0.00 -7.46 15.61
CA GLU A 23 0.96 -8.31 16.30
C GLU A 23 2.37 -8.12 15.74
N VAL A 24 3.37 -8.35 16.57
CA VAL A 24 4.78 -8.50 16.19
C VAL A 24 5.17 -9.95 16.31
N LEU A 25 5.75 -10.51 15.24
CA LEU A 25 6.32 -11.84 15.20
C LEU A 25 7.85 -11.76 15.30
N ASP A 26 8.42 -12.36 16.35
CA ASP A 26 9.87 -12.58 16.44
C ASP A 26 10.25 -13.76 15.55
N VAL A 27 10.91 -13.48 14.43
CA VAL A 27 11.27 -14.49 13.42
C VAL A 27 12.36 -15.46 13.91
N THR A 28 13.06 -15.14 15.01
CA THR A 28 14.12 -16.00 15.55
C THR A 28 13.59 -17.15 16.39
N ASN A 29 12.43 -16.97 17.02
CA ASN A 29 11.85 -17.95 17.94
C ASN A 29 10.36 -18.20 17.72
N GLY A 30 9.73 -17.51 16.75
CA GLY A 30 8.31 -17.67 16.42
C GLY A 30 7.34 -17.05 17.43
N ARG A 31 7.84 -16.27 18.41
CA ARG A 31 6.98 -15.64 19.42
C ARG A 31 6.14 -14.52 18.81
N ARG A 32 4.84 -14.57 19.02
CA ARG A 32 3.89 -13.51 18.67
C ARG A 32 3.57 -12.65 19.89
N THR A 33 3.56 -11.34 19.70
CA THR A 33 3.22 -10.39 20.75
C THR A 33 2.13 -9.46 20.20
N VAL A 34 0.96 -9.45 20.83
CA VAL A 34 -0.11 -8.52 20.49
C VAL A 34 0.32 -7.12 20.91
N VAL A 35 0.34 -6.21 19.96
CA VAL A 35 0.62 -4.78 20.17
C VAL A 35 -0.67 -4.06 20.54
N LYS A 36 -1.72 -4.21 19.73
CA LYS A 36 -3.02 -3.56 19.99
C LYS A 36 -4.14 -4.27 19.22
N GLU A 37 -5.34 -4.27 19.83
CA GLU A 37 -6.59 -4.65 19.17
C GLU A 37 -7.38 -3.40 18.78
N PHE A 38 -8.03 -3.44 17.59
CA PHE A 38 -8.82 -2.35 17.06
C PHE A 38 -10.24 -2.82 16.73
N PRO A 39 -11.28 -2.07 17.09
CA PRO A 39 -12.66 -2.38 16.71
C PRO A 39 -12.97 -1.95 15.25
N TYR A 40 -11.96 -1.89 14.39
CA TYR A 40 -12.06 -1.49 12.99
C TYR A 40 -10.91 -2.09 12.18
N ARG A 41 -11.01 -1.98 10.85
CA ARG A 41 -10.00 -2.50 9.92
C ARG A 41 -8.69 -1.72 10.00
N VAL A 42 -7.59 -2.42 10.18
CA VAL A 42 -6.21 -1.95 10.09
C VAL A 42 -5.50 -2.77 9.01
N GLU A 43 -4.73 -2.11 8.15
CA GLU A 43 -4.08 -2.73 6.98
C GLU A 43 -2.63 -2.29 6.86
N ALA A 44 -1.80 -3.17 6.29
CA ALA A 44 -0.42 -2.91 5.85
C ALA A 44 0.48 -2.24 6.91
N PRO A 45 0.69 -2.85 8.08
CA PRO A 45 1.60 -2.28 9.07
C PRO A 45 3.05 -2.31 8.57
N ASN A 46 3.72 -1.16 8.63
CA ASN A 46 5.13 -0.97 8.26
C ASN A 46 5.93 -0.45 9.45
N TRP A 47 7.14 -0.99 9.65
CA TRP A 47 8.08 -0.45 10.62
C TRP A 47 8.75 0.82 10.11
N THR A 48 8.92 1.82 11.00
CA THR A 48 9.90 2.87 10.72
C THR A 48 11.31 2.29 10.81
N PRO A 49 12.28 2.80 10.01
CA PRO A 49 13.66 2.27 9.99
C PRO A 49 14.37 2.31 11.35
N ASP A 50 13.99 3.24 12.24
CA ASP A 50 14.50 3.35 13.61
C ASP A 50 13.83 2.35 14.59
N GLY A 51 12.83 1.59 14.11
CA GLY A 51 12.09 0.63 14.91
C GLY A 51 11.16 1.23 15.98
N GLN A 52 10.97 2.54 16.02
CA GLN A 52 10.19 3.19 17.07
C GLN A 52 8.68 3.18 16.83
N TRP A 53 8.26 3.06 15.55
CA TRP A 53 6.87 3.18 15.17
C TRP A 53 6.44 2.09 14.20
N LEU A 54 5.19 1.68 14.33
CA LEU A 54 4.42 0.98 13.31
C LEU A 54 3.47 1.98 12.65
N VAL A 55 3.56 2.08 11.32
CA VAL A 55 2.67 2.88 10.48
C VAL A 55 1.70 1.97 9.78
N TYR A 56 0.42 2.33 9.75
CA TYR A 56 -0.63 1.51 9.13
C TYR A 56 -1.72 2.37 8.50
N ASN A 57 -2.50 1.76 7.60
CA ASN A 57 -3.69 2.36 6.99
C ASN A 57 -4.96 1.95 7.75
N SER A 58 -5.89 2.89 7.87
CA SER A 58 -7.27 2.62 8.28
C SER A 58 -8.21 3.70 7.75
N GLY A 59 -9.30 3.29 7.09
CA GLY A 59 -10.33 4.20 6.59
C GLY A 59 -9.81 5.28 5.63
N GLY A 60 -8.78 4.95 4.85
CA GLY A 60 -8.18 5.86 3.87
C GLY A 60 -7.18 6.86 4.46
N LYS A 61 -6.80 6.69 5.72
CA LYS A 61 -5.84 7.55 6.45
C LYS A 61 -4.69 6.73 6.98
N LEU A 62 -3.57 7.37 7.26
CA LEU A 62 -2.41 6.77 7.88
C LEU A 62 -2.33 7.11 9.36
N TYR A 63 -1.90 6.14 10.12
CA TYR A 63 -1.70 6.25 11.57
C TYR A 63 -0.35 5.64 11.94
N LYS A 64 0.19 6.05 13.07
CA LYS A 64 1.36 5.42 13.69
C LYS A 64 1.11 5.17 15.16
N LEU A 65 1.75 4.15 15.70
CA LEU A 65 1.79 3.87 17.14
C LEU A 65 3.13 3.24 17.52
N SER A 66 3.56 3.44 18.77
CA SER A 66 4.75 2.78 19.29
C SER A 66 4.40 1.33 19.69
N PRO A 67 5.14 0.31 19.22
CA PRO A 67 4.91 -1.08 19.62
C PRO A 67 5.25 -1.36 21.06
N ASP A 68 6.24 -0.64 21.64
CA ASP A 68 6.70 -0.83 23.01
C ASP A 68 5.79 -0.17 24.04
N SER A 69 5.05 0.86 23.64
CA SER A 69 4.10 1.60 24.50
C SER A 69 2.86 1.99 23.69
N PRO A 70 2.02 1.02 23.33
CA PRO A 70 0.90 1.23 22.41
C PRO A 70 -0.23 2.04 23.09
N GLY A 71 -0.11 3.37 23.02
CA GLY A 71 -1.13 4.31 23.40
C GLY A 71 -2.24 4.46 22.35
N GLU A 72 -2.87 5.64 22.29
CA GLU A 72 -3.78 5.97 21.20
C GLU A 72 -2.98 6.26 19.93
N PRO A 73 -3.42 5.72 18.78
CA PRO A 73 -2.73 5.95 17.52
C PRO A 73 -2.69 7.42 17.12
N GLU A 74 -1.55 7.87 16.64
CA GLU A 74 -1.36 9.21 16.13
C GLU A 74 -1.64 9.24 14.61
N MET A 75 -2.56 10.09 14.18
CA MET A 75 -2.83 10.27 12.74
C MET A 75 -1.69 11.04 12.07
N ILE A 76 -1.16 10.51 10.97
CA ILE A 76 -0.24 11.23 10.09
C ILE A 76 -1.08 12.13 9.18
N ASN A 77 -0.81 13.44 9.23
CA ASN A 77 -1.53 14.40 8.38
C ASN A 77 -1.09 14.25 6.92
N THR A 78 -1.91 13.65 6.10
CA THR A 78 -1.71 13.47 4.66
C THR A 78 -2.39 14.55 3.81
N GLY A 79 -2.72 15.70 4.38
CA GLY A 79 -3.34 16.82 3.68
C GLY A 79 -4.65 16.43 2.97
N PHE A 80 -4.69 16.62 1.66
CA PHE A 80 -5.86 16.25 0.84
C PHE A 80 -6.00 14.75 0.59
N ALA A 81 -4.94 13.95 0.78
CA ALA A 81 -4.92 12.51 0.50
C ALA A 81 -5.59 11.72 1.63
N THR A 82 -6.94 11.67 1.59
CA THR A 82 -7.78 11.01 2.60
C THR A 82 -8.46 9.74 2.10
N ARG A 83 -8.05 9.24 0.95
CA ARG A 83 -8.51 8.01 0.32
C ARG A 83 -7.32 7.14 -0.07
N CYS A 84 -6.35 7.03 0.88
CA CYS A 84 -5.23 6.12 0.72
C CYS A 84 -5.72 4.67 0.80
N ASN A 85 -5.19 3.82 -0.06
CA ASN A 85 -5.33 2.38 0.09
C ASN A 85 -4.24 1.84 1.03
N ASN A 86 -4.06 0.53 1.08
CA ASN A 86 -3.05 -0.14 1.90
C ASN A 86 -1.61 0.02 1.38
N ASP A 87 -1.41 0.60 0.18
CA ASP A 87 -0.08 0.73 -0.42
C ASP A 87 0.61 1.99 0.09
N HIS A 88 1.46 1.84 1.08
CA HIS A 88 2.33 2.90 1.58
C HIS A 88 3.69 2.33 1.96
N VAL A 89 4.76 3.07 1.66
CA VAL A 89 6.14 2.63 1.88
C VAL A 89 6.94 3.78 2.50
N ILE A 90 7.67 3.47 3.56
CA ILE A 90 8.56 4.43 4.22
C ILE A 90 9.93 4.40 3.53
N ALA A 91 10.49 5.56 3.22
CA ALA A 91 11.85 5.65 2.69
C ALA A 91 12.87 5.06 3.68
N ALA A 92 13.96 4.47 3.17
CA ALA A 92 14.98 3.83 4.00
C ALA A 92 15.62 4.78 5.05
N ASP A 93 15.63 6.08 4.79
CA ASP A 93 16.11 7.10 5.72
C ASP A 93 15.07 7.54 6.77
N GLY A 94 13.84 7.03 6.69
CA GLY A 94 12.74 7.34 7.60
C GLY A 94 12.15 8.74 7.49
N LYS A 95 12.59 9.56 6.51
CA LYS A 95 12.18 10.98 6.43
C LYS A 95 10.93 11.20 5.60
N GLN A 96 10.65 10.32 4.66
CA GLN A 96 9.50 10.42 3.76
C GLN A 96 8.69 9.13 3.76
N ILE A 97 7.42 9.26 3.38
CA ILE A 97 6.54 8.16 3.10
C ILE A 97 5.93 8.37 1.71
N ALA A 98 5.86 7.31 0.92
CA ALA A 98 5.11 7.28 -0.33
C ALA A 98 3.77 6.59 -0.08
N ILE A 99 2.72 7.05 -0.76
CA ILE A 99 1.34 6.58 -0.61
C ILE A 99 0.66 6.44 -1.95
N SER A 100 -0.25 5.48 -2.06
CA SER A 100 -1.24 5.42 -3.13
C SER A 100 -2.54 6.07 -2.66
N HIS A 101 -3.05 7.05 -3.43
CA HIS A 101 -4.26 7.79 -3.10
C HIS A 101 -5.23 7.86 -4.29
N GLY A 102 -6.48 7.41 -4.07
CA GLY A 102 -7.56 7.53 -5.02
C GLY A 102 -8.08 8.97 -5.09
N THR A 103 -7.89 9.63 -6.24
CA THR A 103 -8.32 11.03 -6.41
C THR A 103 -9.84 11.16 -6.49
N LYS A 104 -10.37 12.35 -6.22
CA LYS A 104 -11.83 12.59 -6.28
C LYS A 104 -12.32 12.75 -7.72
N GLU A 105 -11.44 13.18 -8.61
CA GLU A 105 -11.77 13.54 -10.00
C GLU A 105 -12.17 12.34 -10.85
N ASP A 106 -11.44 11.23 -10.71
CA ASP A 106 -11.66 10.02 -11.52
C ASP A 106 -11.69 8.73 -10.69
N GLY A 107 -11.48 8.81 -9.37
CA GLY A 107 -11.43 7.68 -8.46
C GLY A 107 -10.18 6.80 -8.59
N LYS A 108 -9.29 7.11 -9.54
CA LYS A 108 -8.11 6.30 -9.81
C LYS A 108 -6.97 6.60 -8.85
N SER A 109 -6.19 5.58 -8.53
CA SER A 109 -5.02 5.70 -7.65
C SER A 109 -3.84 6.37 -8.36
N ARG A 110 -3.16 7.24 -7.64
CA ARG A 110 -1.88 7.87 -8.00
C ARG A 110 -0.94 7.82 -6.82
N ILE A 111 0.35 7.87 -7.11
CA ILE A 111 1.40 7.82 -6.09
C ILE A 111 1.82 9.25 -5.73
N TYR A 112 1.95 9.46 -4.45
CA TYR A 112 2.41 10.72 -3.85
C TYR A 112 3.49 10.45 -2.81
N THR A 113 4.36 11.42 -2.59
CA THR A 113 5.31 11.43 -1.46
C THR A 113 5.03 12.60 -0.54
N LEU A 114 5.31 12.42 0.75
CA LEU A 114 5.23 13.48 1.75
C LEU A 114 6.22 13.22 2.90
N PRO A 115 6.54 14.25 3.71
CA PRO A 115 7.36 14.05 4.91
C PRO A 115 6.68 13.07 5.88
N MET A 116 7.47 12.27 6.61
CA MET A 116 6.98 11.32 7.60
C MET A 116 6.21 12.00 8.75
N GLN A 117 6.48 13.28 9.03
CA GLN A 117 5.76 14.09 10.00
C GLN A 117 4.39 14.59 9.49
N GLY A 118 4.08 14.28 8.24
CA GLY A 118 2.89 14.77 7.54
C GLY A 118 3.13 16.05 6.76
N GLY A 119 2.13 16.46 6.00
CA GLY A 119 2.19 17.68 5.19
C GLY A 119 1.36 17.55 3.91
N THR A 120 1.66 18.39 2.93
CA THR A 120 1.01 18.36 1.62
C THR A 120 1.69 17.32 0.72
N PRO A 121 0.94 16.29 0.25
CA PRO A 121 1.50 15.29 -0.66
C PRO A 121 1.92 15.89 -1.99
N ARG A 122 3.07 15.46 -2.51
CA ARG A 122 3.59 15.79 -3.82
C ARG A 122 3.28 14.65 -4.80
N LEU A 123 2.63 14.96 -5.91
CA LEU A 123 2.30 13.98 -6.95
C LEU A 123 3.58 13.46 -7.64
N ILE A 124 3.67 12.13 -7.77
CA ILE A 124 4.77 11.45 -8.47
C ILE A 124 4.29 10.85 -9.80
N THR A 125 3.18 10.10 -9.79
CA THR A 125 2.63 9.48 -11.01
C THR A 125 1.41 10.26 -11.53
N PRO A 126 1.54 11.10 -12.57
CA PRO A 126 0.39 11.80 -13.15
C PRO A 126 -0.57 10.86 -13.90
N ILE A 127 -0.04 9.77 -14.48
CA ILE A 127 -0.83 8.75 -15.18
C ILE A 127 -1.42 7.78 -14.17
N ALA A 128 -2.68 7.39 -14.36
CA ALA A 128 -3.44 6.54 -13.44
C ALA A 128 -4.17 5.41 -14.19
N PRO A 129 -4.40 4.26 -13.55
CA PRO A 129 -4.07 3.95 -12.16
C PRO A 129 -2.58 3.62 -11.95
N SER A 130 -2.08 3.90 -10.75
CA SER A 130 -0.75 3.49 -10.26
C SER A 130 -0.86 3.10 -8.80
N TYR A 131 -0.30 1.94 -8.43
CA TYR A 131 -0.35 1.33 -7.09
C TYR A 131 1.06 1.09 -6.58
N LEU A 132 1.43 1.77 -5.51
CA LEU A 132 2.78 1.75 -4.94
C LEU A 132 3.05 0.44 -4.21
N HIS A 133 4.29 -0.08 -4.34
CA HIS A 133 4.72 -1.23 -3.56
C HIS A 133 6.14 -1.10 -3.01
N GLY A 134 7.09 -0.58 -3.80
CA GLY A 134 8.49 -0.55 -3.42
C GLY A 134 9.12 0.84 -3.44
N TRP A 135 10.11 1.03 -2.58
CA TRP A 135 11.04 2.17 -2.62
C TRP A 135 12.46 1.63 -2.71
N SER A 136 13.26 2.10 -3.67
CA SER A 136 14.65 1.64 -3.80
C SER A 136 15.46 1.94 -2.54
N PRO A 137 16.39 1.05 -2.13
CA PRO A 137 17.18 1.25 -0.91
C PRO A 137 18.02 2.52 -0.91
N ASP A 138 18.40 3.02 -2.10
CA ASP A 138 19.11 4.28 -2.28
C ASP A 138 18.21 5.53 -2.23
N GLY A 139 16.90 5.33 -2.08
CA GLY A 139 15.90 6.38 -1.96
C GLY A 139 15.55 7.10 -3.26
N ARG A 140 16.02 6.63 -4.42
CA ARG A 140 15.91 7.38 -5.68
C ARG A 140 14.73 7.01 -6.56
N GLN A 141 14.18 5.80 -6.41
CA GLN A 141 13.11 5.28 -7.27
C GLN A 141 11.97 4.67 -6.47
N LEU A 142 10.78 4.73 -7.04
CA LEU A 142 9.61 3.98 -6.59
C LEU A 142 9.29 2.90 -7.61
N ALA A 143 8.95 1.70 -7.12
CA ALA A 143 8.42 0.61 -7.91
C ALA A 143 6.91 0.46 -7.65
N TYR A 144 6.14 0.22 -8.69
CA TYR A 144 4.70 0.18 -8.61
C TYR A 144 4.08 -0.66 -9.72
N CYS A 145 2.85 -1.10 -9.51
CA CYS A 145 2.01 -1.73 -10.50
C CYS A 145 1.12 -0.68 -11.17
N ALA A 146 0.95 -0.75 -12.49
CA ALA A 146 0.13 0.20 -13.22
C ALA A 146 -0.46 -0.35 -14.50
N ASP A 147 -1.70 0.04 -14.81
CA ASP A 147 -2.31 -0.18 -16.12
C ASP A 147 -2.02 1.01 -17.04
N ARG A 148 -1.38 0.72 -18.18
CA ARG A 148 -1.10 1.73 -19.23
C ARG A 148 -1.74 1.42 -20.58
N LYS A 149 -2.02 0.16 -20.86
CA LYS A 149 -2.55 -0.30 -22.15
C LYS A 149 -3.54 -1.45 -22.00
N GLY A 150 -4.25 -1.52 -20.86
CA GLY A 150 -5.17 -2.60 -20.54
C GLY A 150 -4.47 -3.82 -19.93
N ASN A 151 -3.21 -3.71 -19.58
CA ASN A 151 -2.43 -4.71 -18.86
C ASN A 151 -1.76 -4.08 -17.63
N TYR A 152 -1.77 -4.79 -16.52
CA TYR A 152 -1.09 -4.37 -15.30
C TYR A 152 0.33 -4.88 -15.30
N ASP A 153 1.27 -3.96 -15.40
CA ASP A 153 2.70 -4.23 -15.46
C ASP A 153 3.46 -3.52 -14.35
N ILE A 154 4.70 -3.95 -14.13
CA ILE A 154 5.62 -3.30 -13.19
C ILE A 154 6.31 -2.13 -13.85
N TYR A 155 6.32 -1.01 -13.15
CA TYR A 155 6.96 0.24 -13.52
C TYR A 155 7.87 0.74 -12.42
N VAL A 156 8.85 1.55 -12.81
CA VAL A 156 9.65 2.36 -11.88
C VAL A 156 9.64 3.82 -12.33
N ILE A 157 9.75 4.72 -11.37
CA ILE A 157 9.80 6.16 -11.60
C ILE A 157 10.77 6.81 -10.61
N PRO A 158 11.55 7.86 -11.01
CA PRO A 158 12.32 8.64 -10.06
C PRO A 158 11.42 9.22 -8.96
N VAL A 159 11.90 9.22 -7.71
CA VAL A 159 11.14 9.78 -6.58
C VAL A 159 10.80 11.27 -6.79
N GLU A 160 11.60 11.98 -7.58
CA GLU A 160 11.32 13.37 -7.95
C GLU A 160 10.24 13.52 -9.03
N GLY A 161 9.73 12.40 -9.56
CA GLY A 161 8.83 12.37 -10.72
C GLY A 161 9.62 12.37 -12.04
N GLY A 162 8.90 12.46 -13.16
CA GLY A 162 9.50 12.46 -14.50
C GLY A 162 9.01 11.27 -15.33
N GLU A 163 9.89 10.70 -16.15
CA GLU A 163 9.56 9.60 -17.05
C GLU A 163 9.52 8.28 -16.28
N GLU A 164 8.40 7.55 -16.44
CA GLU A 164 8.25 6.19 -15.92
C GLU A 164 8.88 5.17 -16.89
N ARG A 165 9.50 4.12 -16.34
CA ARG A 165 10.05 3.01 -17.11
C ARG A 165 9.27 1.73 -16.83
N GLN A 166 8.71 1.13 -17.88
CA GLN A 166 8.06 -0.18 -17.82
C GLN A 166 9.12 -1.28 -17.72
N LEU A 167 8.92 -2.23 -16.81
CA LEU A 167 9.85 -3.35 -16.57
C LEU A 167 9.30 -4.69 -17.06
N THR A 168 7.96 -4.85 -17.10
CA THR A 168 7.32 -6.08 -17.58
C THR A 168 6.33 -5.76 -18.69
N THR A 169 6.07 -6.74 -19.56
CA THR A 169 5.18 -6.60 -20.74
C THR A 169 4.41 -7.89 -21.04
N ALA A 170 4.54 -8.91 -20.20
CA ALA A 170 3.82 -10.18 -20.41
C ALA A 170 2.32 -9.97 -20.19
N GLU A 171 1.49 -10.70 -20.95
CA GLU A 171 0.06 -10.70 -20.72
C GLU A 171 -0.27 -11.25 -19.34
N GLY A 172 -1.09 -10.54 -18.58
CA GLY A 172 -1.54 -10.92 -17.25
C GLY A 172 -1.42 -9.80 -16.24
N LEU A 173 -1.54 -10.15 -14.97
CA LEU A 173 -1.37 -9.24 -13.86
C LEU A 173 0.03 -9.42 -13.28
N ASP A 174 0.86 -8.40 -13.38
CA ASP A 174 2.10 -8.27 -12.61
C ASP A 174 1.86 -7.29 -11.48
N ASP A 175 2.12 -7.70 -10.22
CA ASP A 175 1.77 -6.92 -9.04
C ASP A 175 2.80 -7.08 -7.91
N GLY A 176 2.74 -6.20 -6.91
CA GLY A 176 3.51 -6.29 -5.69
C GLY A 176 5.04 -6.15 -5.86
N PRO A 177 5.56 -5.18 -6.65
CA PRO A 177 7.00 -5.05 -6.85
C PRO A 177 7.73 -4.54 -5.61
N GLU A 178 8.65 -5.36 -5.08
CA GLU A 178 9.47 -5.06 -3.91
C GLU A 178 10.95 -5.07 -4.27
N TYR A 179 11.70 -4.04 -3.89
CA TYR A 179 13.15 -4.02 -4.07
C TYR A 179 13.84 -5.00 -3.12
N SER A 180 14.84 -5.72 -3.64
CA SER A 180 15.77 -6.44 -2.77
C SER A 180 16.55 -5.46 -1.89
N PRO A 181 17.02 -5.88 -0.70
CA PRO A 181 17.81 -5.01 0.19
C PRO A 181 19.09 -4.45 -0.43
N CYS A 182 19.69 -5.17 -1.39
CA CYS A 182 20.87 -4.68 -2.14
C CYS A 182 20.50 -3.73 -3.29
N GLY A 183 19.20 -3.59 -3.64
CA GLY A 183 18.73 -2.76 -4.74
C GLY A 183 18.97 -3.33 -6.14
N GLU A 184 19.56 -4.52 -6.27
CA GLU A 184 19.89 -5.12 -7.58
C GLU A 184 18.71 -5.81 -8.24
N TYR A 185 17.67 -6.15 -7.50
CA TYR A 185 16.51 -6.89 -7.98
C TYR A 185 15.21 -6.26 -7.50
N ILE A 186 14.15 -6.48 -8.29
CA ILE A 186 12.76 -6.29 -7.89
C ILE A 186 12.08 -7.65 -7.94
N TRP A 187 11.46 -8.05 -6.82
CA TRP A 187 10.58 -9.20 -6.71
C TRP A 187 9.16 -8.76 -7.01
N PHE A 188 8.38 -9.58 -7.71
CA PHE A 188 6.98 -9.28 -8.01
C PHE A 188 6.17 -10.56 -8.16
N GLN A 189 4.86 -10.46 -8.02
CA GLN A 189 3.91 -11.53 -8.29
C GLN A 189 3.43 -11.41 -9.73
N PHE A 190 3.17 -12.55 -10.35
CA PHE A 190 2.78 -12.64 -11.74
C PHE A 190 1.63 -13.63 -11.91
N ARG A 191 0.62 -13.25 -12.73
CA ARG A 191 -0.50 -14.11 -13.12
C ARG A 191 -0.71 -14.02 -14.61
N THR A 192 -0.71 -15.16 -15.31
CA THR A 192 -1.13 -15.24 -16.72
C THR A 192 -2.64 -15.33 -16.85
N HIS A 193 -3.20 -14.78 -17.92
CA HIS A 193 -4.59 -14.99 -18.26
C HIS A 193 -4.87 -16.46 -18.56
N GLY A 194 -5.94 -17.04 -17.96
CA GLY A 194 -6.42 -18.39 -18.23
C GLY A 194 -6.18 -19.40 -17.12
N PHE A 195 -5.75 -18.99 -15.95
CA PHE A 195 -5.58 -19.87 -14.80
C PHE A 195 -6.85 -20.00 -13.96
N ASP A 196 -7.19 -21.25 -13.63
CA ASP A 196 -8.11 -21.61 -12.57
C ASP A 196 -7.63 -20.99 -11.24
N ALA A 197 -8.56 -20.50 -10.42
CA ALA A 197 -8.28 -19.84 -9.14
C ALA A 197 -7.51 -20.69 -8.10
N SER A 198 -7.13 -21.92 -8.48
CA SER A 198 -6.33 -22.86 -7.69
C SER A 198 -4.82 -22.77 -7.94
N MET A 199 -4.35 -21.94 -8.89
CA MET A 199 -2.92 -21.86 -9.22
C MET A 199 -2.21 -20.81 -8.40
N GLU A 200 -1.08 -21.22 -7.84
CA GLU A 200 -0.18 -20.45 -7.00
C GLU A 200 0.36 -19.19 -7.73
N ASN A 201 0.46 -18.09 -7.02
CA ASN A 201 1.18 -16.91 -7.51
C ASN A 201 2.65 -17.30 -7.69
N GLU A 202 3.19 -17.13 -8.89
CA GLU A 202 4.63 -17.27 -9.11
C GLU A 202 5.33 -15.97 -8.73
N GLU A 203 6.39 -16.08 -7.93
CA GLU A 203 7.29 -14.97 -7.66
C GLU A 203 8.38 -14.92 -8.73
N ARG A 204 8.60 -13.74 -9.28
CA ARG A 204 9.68 -13.47 -10.25
C ARG A 204 10.55 -12.32 -9.76
N ARG A 205 11.76 -12.26 -10.31
CA ARG A 205 12.71 -11.17 -10.03
C ARG A 205 13.21 -10.55 -11.33
N LEU A 206 13.32 -9.24 -11.32
CA LEU A 206 13.94 -8.45 -12.39
C LEU A 206 15.23 -7.84 -11.87
N ARG A 207 16.26 -7.75 -12.71
CA ARG A 207 17.43 -6.93 -12.42
C ARG A 207 17.10 -5.46 -12.64
N THR A 208 17.58 -4.60 -11.76
CA THR A 208 17.32 -3.15 -11.82
C THR A 208 18.30 -2.43 -12.74
N ASN A 209 19.41 -3.07 -13.11
CA ASN A 209 20.42 -2.46 -13.98
C ASN A 209 19.93 -2.40 -15.43
N PRO A 210 19.91 -1.20 -16.07
CA PRO A 210 19.45 -1.03 -17.45
C PRO A 210 20.31 -1.73 -18.50
N ASP A 211 21.53 -2.15 -18.17
CA ASP A 211 22.48 -2.76 -19.11
C ASP A 211 22.33 -4.31 -19.21
N ASP A 212 21.39 -4.91 -18.49
CA ASP A 212 21.18 -6.37 -18.39
C ASP A 212 19.94 -6.87 -19.17
N VAL A 213 19.46 -6.14 -20.19
CA VAL A 213 18.35 -6.54 -21.08
C VAL A 213 18.88 -6.93 -22.46
#